data_cbfc229e93e3340883bc12efd544f8ac
#
_entry.id   cbfc229e93e3340883bc12efd544f8ac
#
_cell.length_a   1.000
_cell.length_b   1.000
_cell.length_c   1.000
_cell.angle_alpha   90.00
_cell.angle_beta   90.00
_cell.angle_gamma   90.00
#
_symmetry.space_group_name_H-M   'P 1'
#
loop_
_entity.id
_entity.type
_entity.pdbx_description
1 polymer ?
#
loop_
_entity_poly.entity_id
_entity_poly.type
_entity_poly.pdbx_seq_one_letter_code
_entity_poly.pdbx_strand_id
1 'polypeptide(L)'
;MKKQWQRALVTGASEGIGEAFARKLAERGSDLVLVARRRERLEQLSAELASDHGIEAEVLAADLTDPQAVADVEVRLEAGERPIDLLVNNAGGATQHRPFLELDRGLLAGDAYLNALTLLRLTHAAAQTMARRGRGNVLNVSAGIAFYPLPGAASYGASKAFVNSLSEALDYELRDSGVHVSAVCPGFTRTGAQRRLGMNVEWLPDVLWTEPGEVAAAALRAAERGRPVSSLTRIGAVQAFLGRHLPRRLWLPRVARMQHRLVRP
;
A
#
# COMPACT_ATOMS: atom_id res chain seq x y z
N MET A 1 -24.29 -10.76 -5.76
CA MET A 1 -23.06 -10.58 -6.56
C MET A 1 -22.09 -11.71 -6.19
N LYS A 2 -21.40 -12.34 -7.15
CA LYS A 2 -20.34 -13.32 -6.82
C LYS A 2 -19.22 -12.59 -6.09
N LYS A 3 -18.78 -13.11 -4.94
CA LYS A 3 -17.58 -12.64 -4.24
C LYS A 3 -16.39 -12.82 -5.18
N GLN A 4 -15.66 -11.75 -5.49
CA GLN A 4 -14.46 -11.86 -6.32
C GLN A 4 -13.31 -12.50 -5.54
N TRP A 5 -13.17 -12.11 -4.27
CA TRP A 5 -12.20 -12.69 -3.33
C TRP A 5 -12.94 -13.21 -2.12
N GLN A 6 -12.75 -14.50 -1.80
CA GLN A 6 -13.38 -15.10 -0.63
C GLN A 6 -12.71 -14.64 0.64
N ARG A 7 -11.35 -14.59 0.64
CA ARG A 7 -10.57 -14.12 1.79
C ARG A 7 -9.45 -13.19 1.35
N ALA A 8 -9.29 -12.07 2.07
CA ALA A 8 -8.23 -11.10 1.85
C ALA A 8 -7.38 -10.91 3.11
N LEU A 9 -6.06 -10.74 2.93
CA LEU A 9 -5.16 -10.30 3.99
C LEU A 9 -4.79 -8.84 3.74
N VAL A 10 -4.98 -7.98 4.75
CA VAL A 10 -4.68 -6.55 4.67
C VAL A 10 -3.64 -6.17 5.70
N THR A 11 -2.48 -5.68 5.24
CA THR A 11 -1.44 -5.16 6.12
C THR A 11 -1.64 -3.67 6.41
N GLY A 12 -1.29 -3.22 7.63
CA GLY A 12 -1.57 -1.85 8.08
C GLY A 12 -3.06 -1.56 8.25
N ALA A 13 -3.85 -2.58 8.62
CA ALA A 13 -5.31 -2.52 8.67
C ALA A 13 -5.89 -1.65 9.78
N SER A 14 -5.09 -1.20 10.74
CA SER A 14 -5.59 -0.53 11.95
C SER A 14 -5.96 0.94 11.79
N GLU A 15 -5.70 1.56 10.63
CA GLU A 15 -6.04 2.96 10.35
C GLU A 15 -5.96 3.32 8.86
N GLY A 16 -6.54 4.45 8.49
CA GLY A 16 -6.35 5.11 7.20
C GLY A 16 -6.76 4.25 6.00
N ILE A 17 -5.87 4.13 5.01
CA ILE A 17 -6.15 3.39 3.76
C ILE A 17 -6.31 1.89 4.05
N GLY A 18 -5.54 1.32 4.99
CA GLY A 18 -5.63 -0.09 5.35
C GLY A 18 -6.97 -0.45 6.00
N GLU A 19 -7.45 0.37 6.94
CA GLU A 19 -8.79 0.21 7.52
C GLU A 19 -9.87 0.36 6.44
N ALA A 20 -9.71 1.33 5.54
CA ALA A 20 -10.65 1.53 4.44
C ALA A 20 -10.71 0.32 3.49
N PHE A 21 -9.56 -0.33 3.20
CA PHE A 21 -9.55 -1.60 2.47
C PHE A 21 -10.32 -2.70 3.20
N ALA A 22 -10.09 -2.87 4.52
CA ALA A 22 -10.78 -3.86 5.32
C ALA A 22 -12.30 -3.66 5.27
N ARG A 23 -12.77 -2.43 5.47
CA ARG A 23 -14.20 -2.09 5.39
C ARG A 23 -14.79 -2.35 4.01
N LYS A 24 -14.11 -1.92 2.93
CA LYS A 24 -14.58 -2.13 1.54
C LYS A 24 -14.60 -3.60 1.12
N LEU A 25 -13.73 -4.42 1.65
CA LEU A 25 -13.72 -5.87 1.41
C LEU A 25 -14.82 -6.58 2.22
N ALA A 26 -15.04 -6.17 3.48
CA ALA A 26 -16.14 -6.66 4.30
C ALA A 26 -17.52 -6.32 3.70
N GLU A 27 -17.73 -5.08 3.22
CA GLU A 27 -18.94 -4.68 2.46
C GLU A 27 -19.22 -5.60 1.25
N ARG A 28 -18.19 -6.20 0.66
CA ARG A 28 -18.28 -7.15 -0.45
C ARG A 28 -18.44 -8.61 0.01
N GLY A 29 -18.47 -8.82 1.33
CA GLY A 29 -18.61 -10.12 1.97
C GLY A 29 -17.33 -10.96 2.00
N SER A 30 -16.15 -10.39 1.79
CA SER A 30 -14.87 -11.10 1.92
C SER A 30 -14.53 -11.31 3.39
N ASP A 31 -14.07 -12.51 3.75
CA ASP A 31 -13.43 -12.77 5.03
C ASP A 31 -12.06 -12.08 5.06
N LEU A 32 -11.58 -11.72 6.24
CA LEU A 32 -10.39 -10.91 6.38
C LEU A 32 -9.34 -11.52 7.30
N VAL A 33 -8.08 -11.25 7.01
CA VAL A 33 -6.97 -11.32 7.96
C VAL A 33 -6.42 -9.91 8.11
N LEU A 34 -6.57 -9.34 9.30
CA LEU A 34 -6.19 -7.96 9.63
C LEU A 34 -4.81 -7.96 10.29
N VAL A 35 -3.82 -7.35 9.63
CA VAL A 35 -2.43 -7.32 10.11
C VAL A 35 -2.01 -5.89 10.46
N ALA A 36 -1.66 -5.63 11.70
CA ALA A 36 -1.02 -4.39 12.17
C ALA A 36 -0.45 -4.57 13.59
N ARG A 37 0.24 -3.55 14.13
CA ARG A 37 0.85 -3.60 15.46
C ARG A 37 -0.14 -3.49 16.61
N ARG A 38 -1.20 -2.70 16.45
CA ARG A 38 -2.16 -2.37 17.53
C ARG A 38 -3.25 -3.43 17.62
N ARG A 39 -3.05 -4.43 18.48
CA ARG A 39 -3.96 -5.57 18.66
C ARG A 39 -5.37 -5.12 19.00
N GLU A 40 -5.53 -4.27 20.01
CA GLU A 40 -6.85 -3.84 20.51
C GLU A 40 -7.66 -3.12 19.40
N ARG A 41 -6.96 -2.32 18.58
CA ARG A 41 -7.63 -1.65 17.45
C ARG A 41 -8.06 -2.63 16.36
N LEU A 42 -7.27 -3.69 16.12
CA LEU A 42 -7.65 -4.74 15.17
C LEU A 42 -8.81 -5.57 15.68
N GLU A 43 -8.85 -5.91 16.97
CA GLU A 43 -9.94 -6.66 17.62
C GLU A 43 -11.24 -5.86 17.57
N GLN A 44 -11.19 -4.55 17.86
CA GLN A 44 -12.33 -3.67 17.72
C GLN A 44 -12.85 -3.65 16.27
N LEU A 45 -11.95 -3.44 15.29
CA LEU A 45 -12.32 -3.44 13.87
C LEU A 45 -12.88 -4.79 13.42
N SER A 46 -12.28 -5.89 13.86
CA SER A 46 -12.75 -7.25 13.57
C SER A 46 -14.18 -7.46 14.06
N ALA A 47 -14.47 -7.05 15.31
CA ALA A 47 -15.82 -7.17 15.88
C ALA A 47 -16.85 -6.30 15.14
N GLU A 48 -16.50 -5.05 14.80
CA GLU A 48 -17.33 -4.16 13.99
C GLU A 48 -17.68 -4.80 12.64
N LEU A 49 -16.66 -5.29 11.91
CA LEU A 49 -16.86 -5.84 10.57
C LEU A 49 -17.63 -7.17 10.59
N ALA A 50 -17.40 -8.01 11.59
CA ALA A 50 -18.17 -9.24 11.77
C ALA A 50 -19.65 -8.95 12.07
N SER A 51 -19.92 -7.97 12.95
CA SER A 51 -21.29 -7.56 13.28
C SER A 51 -22.03 -6.95 12.10
N ASP A 52 -21.37 -6.05 11.36
CA ASP A 52 -22.02 -5.26 10.31
C ASP A 52 -22.22 -6.05 9.01
N HIS A 53 -21.33 -7.00 8.70
CA HIS A 53 -21.27 -7.67 7.40
C HIS A 53 -21.36 -9.20 7.46
N GLY A 54 -21.36 -9.80 8.67
CA GLY A 54 -21.44 -11.26 8.84
C GLY A 54 -20.24 -12.02 8.28
N ILE A 55 -19.06 -11.38 8.25
CA ILE A 55 -17.82 -11.99 7.77
C ILE A 55 -16.95 -12.47 8.93
N GLU A 56 -15.99 -13.35 8.64
CA GLU A 56 -14.94 -13.68 9.59
C GLU A 56 -13.78 -12.70 9.43
N ALA A 57 -13.28 -12.16 10.54
CA ALA A 57 -12.12 -11.27 10.55
C ALA A 57 -11.10 -11.75 11.59
N GLU A 58 -10.05 -12.42 11.11
CA GLU A 58 -8.91 -12.89 11.89
C GLU A 58 -7.97 -11.72 12.23
N VAL A 59 -7.50 -11.66 13.47
CA VAL A 59 -6.54 -10.64 13.92
C VAL A 59 -5.15 -11.25 14.05
N LEU A 60 -4.19 -10.68 13.32
CA LEU A 60 -2.78 -11.05 13.39
C LEU A 60 -1.95 -9.80 13.77
N ALA A 61 -1.73 -9.61 15.07
CA ALA A 61 -0.94 -8.49 15.57
C ALA A 61 0.55 -8.72 15.28
N ALA A 62 1.13 -7.90 14.39
CA ALA A 62 2.51 -8.04 13.93
C ALA A 62 3.16 -6.68 13.69
N ASP A 63 4.40 -6.50 14.14
CA ASP A 63 5.27 -5.39 13.71
C ASP A 63 6.05 -5.84 12.46
N LEU A 64 5.65 -5.35 11.33
CA LEU A 64 6.23 -5.71 10.04
C LEU A 64 7.63 -5.10 9.78
N THR A 65 8.21 -4.41 10.77
CA THR A 65 9.66 -4.06 10.79
C THR A 65 10.50 -5.14 11.45
N ASP A 66 9.87 -6.11 12.15
CA ASP A 66 10.52 -7.27 12.75
C ASP A 66 10.50 -8.45 11.76
N PRO A 67 11.67 -9.00 11.37
CA PRO A 67 11.77 -10.14 10.48
C PRO A 67 11.03 -11.40 10.95
N GLN A 68 10.93 -11.63 12.28
CA GLN A 68 10.22 -12.77 12.84
C GLN A 68 8.70 -12.59 12.70
N ALA A 69 8.19 -11.41 13.03
CA ALA A 69 6.77 -11.12 12.85
C ALA A 69 6.35 -11.17 11.36
N VAL A 70 7.25 -10.81 10.44
CA VAL A 70 7.02 -11.01 8.99
C VAL A 70 6.91 -12.50 8.66
N ALA A 71 7.78 -13.36 9.23
CA ALA A 71 7.73 -14.80 9.02
C ALA A 71 6.40 -15.41 9.49
N ASP A 72 5.83 -14.93 10.59
CA ASP A 72 4.52 -15.40 11.07
C ASP A 72 3.40 -15.06 10.07
N VAL A 73 3.48 -13.88 9.41
CA VAL A 73 2.53 -13.50 8.34
C VAL A 73 2.75 -14.34 7.08
N GLU A 74 4.01 -14.67 6.72
CA GLU A 74 4.33 -15.58 5.62
C GLU A 74 3.71 -16.96 5.85
N VAL A 75 3.87 -17.53 7.05
CA VAL A 75 3.24 -18.80 7.43
C VAL A 75 1.71 -18.74 7.24
N ARG A 76 1.07 -17.62 7.63
CA ARG A 76 -0.37 -17.45 7.43
C ARG A 76 -0.76 -17.35 5.95
N LEU A 77 0.06 -16.73 5.09
CA LEU A 77 -0.15 -16.66 3.64
C LEU A 77 0.02 -18.03 2.96
N GLU A 78 0.91 -18.86 3.50
CA GLU A 78 1.22 -20.19 2.98
C GLU A 78 0.24 -21.27 3.47
N ALA A 79 -0.58 -20.98 4.48
CA ALA A 79 -1.54 -21.92 5.04
C ALA A 79 -2.54 -22.40 3.98
N GLY A 80 -2.59 -23.72 3.78
CA GLY A 80 -3.49 -24.37 2.81
C GLY A 80 -4.94 -24.34 3.23
N GLU A 81 -5.21 -24.38 4.53
CA GLU A 81 -6.53 -24.20 5.09
C GLU A 81 -6.93 -22.72 5.05
N ARG A 82 -8.13 -22.42 4.54
CA ARG A 82 -8.66 -21.05 4.45
C ARG A 82 -7.72 -20.10 3.69
N PRO A 83 -7.40 -20.40 2.43
CA PRO A 83 -6.38 -19.70 1.66
C PRO A 83 -6.74 -18.23 1.38
N ILE A 84 -5.71 -17.41 1.21
CA ILE A 84 -5.85 -15.99 0.84
C ILE A 84 -5.96 -15.87 -0.68
N ASP A 85 -7.01 -15.19 -1.16
CA ASP A 85 -7.22 -14.90 -2.58
C ASP A 85 -6.73 -13.51 -2.98
N LEU A 86 -6.67 -12.58 -2.01
CA LEU A 86 -6.14 -11.23 -2.20
C LEU A 86 -5.19 -10.87 -1.05
N LEU A 87 -3.94 -10.53 -1.39
CA LEU A 87 -3.03 -9.86 -0.48
C LEU A 87 -3.06 -8.35 -0.75
N VAL A 88 -3.34 -7.53 0.26
CA VAL A 88 -3.20 -6.08 0.20
C VAL A 88 -1.99 -5.66 1.04
N ASN A 89 -0.85 -5.41 0.37
CA ASN A 89 0.34 -4.83 0.97
C ASN A 89 0.16 -3.31 1.10
N ASN A 90 -0.41 -2.88 2.21
CA ASN A 90 -0.65 -1.47 2.50
C ASN A 90 0.25 -0.93 3.63
N ALA A 91 0.72 -1.77 4.55
CA ALA A 91 1.65 -1.34 5.59
C ALA A 91 2.87 -0.64 4.99
N GLY A 92 3.20 0.54 5.49
CA GLY A 92 4.30 1.33 4.98
C GLY A 92 4.10 2.83 5.24
N GLY A 93 5.05 3.61 4.77
CA GLY A 93 5.09 5.05 4.93
C GLY A 93 6.51 5.53 5.17
N ALA A 94 6.65 6.80 5.52
CA ALA A 94 7.87 7.37 6.05
C ALA A 94 7.66 7.71 7.53
N THR A 95 8.69 7.55 8.35
CA THR A 95 8.67 7.97 9.76
C THR A 95 9.23 9.38 9.93
N GLN A 96 9.98 9.86 8.94
CA GLN A 96 10.62 11.17 8.95
C GLN A 96 10.44 11.88 7.60
N HIS A 97 10.28 13.20 7.68
CA HIS A 97 10.24 14.09 6.51
C HIS A 97 11.24 15.24 6.72
N ARG A 98 12.52 14.96 6.44
CA ARG A 98 13.65 15.85 6.71
C ARG A 98 14.70 15.74 5.59
N PRO A 99 15.66 16.68 5.49
CA PRO A 99 16.84 16.52 4.65
C PRO A 99 17.56 15.21 4.93
N PHE A 100 18.06 14.55 3.90
CA PHE A 100 18.63 13.19 3.99
C PHE A 100 19.73 13.06 5.05
N LEU A 101 20.58 14.08 5.19
CA LEU A 101 21.69 14.08 6.17
C LEU A 101 21.24 14.20 7.63
N GLU A 102 19.98 14.61 7.85
CA GLU A 102 19.38 14.77 9.19
C GLU A 102 18.52 13.57 9.60
N LEU A 103 18.39 12.57 8.71
CA LEU A 103 17.59 11.37 8.99
C LEU A 103 18.29 10.47 10.00
N ASP A 104 17.54 9.95 10.96
CA ASP A 104 18.00 8.88 11.83
C ASP A 104 18.22 7.60 11.01
N ARG A 105 19.40 6.96 11.17
CA ARG A 105 19.81 5.80 10.37
C ARG A 105 18.96 4.56 10.65
N GLY A 106 18.57 4.37 11.92
CA GLY A 106 17.75 3.22 12.33
C GLY A 106 16.34 3.32 11.74
N LEU A 107 15.70 4.47 11.86
CA LEU A 107 14.39 4.73 11.27
C LEU A 107 14.43 4.66 9.75
N LEU A 108 15.48 5.17 9.12
CA LEU A 108 15.66 5.09 7.66
C LEU A 108 15.74 3.63 7.17
N ALA A 109 16.51 2.79 7.88
CA ALA A 109 16.64 1.37 7.57
C ALA A 109 15.31 0.63 7.80
N GLY A 110 14.60 0.92 8.91
CA GLY A 110 13.29 0.36 9.21
C GLY A 110 12.23 0.73 8.16
N ASP A 111 12.21 1.99 7.72
CA ASP A 111 11.32 2.44 6.64
C ASP A 111 11.60 1.70 5.32
N ALA A 112 12.88 1.55 4.95
CA ALA A 112 13.27 0.83 3.74
C ALA A 112 12.90 -0.67 3.84
N TYR A 113 13.14 -1.29 4.99
CA TYR A 113 12.76 -2.67 5.25
C TYR A 113 11.25 -2.86 5.09
N LEU A 114 10.43 -2.07 5.79
CA LEU A 114 8.98 -2.17 5.74
C LEU A 114 8.41 -1.92 4.35
N ASN A 115 8.85 -0.84 3.68
CA ASN A 115 8.28 -0.43 2.40
C ASN A 115 8.73 -1.28 1.20
N ALA A 116 9.89 -1.96 1.28
CA ALA A 116 10.43 -2.74 0.19
C ALA A 116 10.58 -4.21 0.53
N LEU A 117 11.39 -4.55 1.55
CA LEU A 117 11.72 -5.96 1.83
C LEU A 117 10.55 -6.75 2.40
N THR A 118 9.81 -6.19 3.36
CA THR A 118 8.61 -6.83 3.90
C THR A 118 7.58 -7.05 2.79
N LEU A 119 7.31 -6.02 1.97
CA LEU A 119 6.39 -6.13 0.84
C LEU A 119 6.84 -7.23 -0.14
N LEU A 120 8.13 -7.30 -0.48
CA LEU A 120 8.70 -8.33 -1.35
C LEU A 120 8.48 -9.72 -0.77
N ARG A 121 8.79 -9.94 0.50
CA ARG A 121 8.64 -11.22 1.20
C ARG A 121 7.18 -11.70 1.19
N LEU A 122 6.25 -10.83 1.62
CA LEU A 122 4.83 -11.18 1.68
C LEU A 122 4.25 -11.41 0.26
N THR A 123 4.68 -10.62 -0.73
CA THR A 123 4.29 -10.84 -2.13
C THR A 123 4.76 -12.21 -2.62
N HIS A 124 6.00 -12.60 -2.33
CA HIS A 124 6.55 -13.90 -2.73
C HIS A 124 5.78 -15.06 -2.09
N ALA A 125 5.55 -15.04 -0.77
CA ALA A 125 4.82 -16.08 -0.06
C ALA A 125 3.37 -16.25 -0.60
N ALA A 126 2.67 -15.13 -0.81
CA ALA A 126 1.34 -15.14 -1.41
C ALA A 126 1.35 -15.68 -2.83
N ALA A 127 2.25 -15.17 -3.70
CA ALA A 127 2.32 -15.54 -5.10
C ALA A 127 2.59 -17.04 -5.29
N GLN A 128 3.49 -17.63 -4.51
CA GLN A 128 3.75 -19.09 -4.55
C GLN A 128 2.50 -19.91 -4.28
N THR A 129 1.73 -19.55 -3.24
CA THR A 129 0.52 -20.28 -2.86
C THR A 129 -0.61 -20.03 -3.86
N MET A 130 -0.75 -18.82 -4.36
CA MET A 130 -1.73 -18.46 -5.39
C MET A 130 -1.44 -19.17 -6.71
N ALA A 131 -0.17 -19.22 -7.14
CA ALA A 131 0.24 -19.90 -8.37
C ALA A 131 -0.05 -21.43 -8.32
N ARG A 132 0.22 -22.09 -7.18
CA ARG A 132 -0.15 -23.52 -7.01
C ARG A 132 -1.67 -23.76 -7.14
N ARG A 133 -2.50 -22.78 -6.84
CA ARG A 133 -3.97 -22.84 -6.97
C ARG A 133 -4.47 -22.35 -8.33
N GLY A 134 -3.61 -21.81 -9.18
CA GLY A 134 -3.95 -21.23 -10.48
C GLY A 134 -4.78 -19.95 -10.40
N ARG A 135 -4.80 -19.26 -9.25
CA ARG A 135 -5.56 -18.01 -9.06
C ARG A 135 -5.08 -17.21 -7.85
N GLY A 136 -5.09 -15.91 -7.94
CA GLY A 136 -4.87 -14.99 -6.84
C GLY A 136 -4.57 -13.56 -7.30
N ASN A 137 -4.64 -12.63 -6.35
CA ASN A 137 -4.32 -11.23 -6.57
C ASN A 137 -3.41 -10.69 -5.48
N VAL A 138 -2.41 -9.92 -5.87
CA VAL A 138 -1.59 -9.11 -4.98
C VAL A 138 -1.79 -7.64 -5.33
N LEU A 139 -2.19 -6.85 -4.34
CA LEU A 139 -2.40 -5.41 -4.46
C LEU A 139 -1.38 -4.67 -3.58
N ASN A 140 -0.41 -4.03 -4.20
CA ASN A 140 0.64 -3.28 -3.55
C ASN A 140 0.30 -1.79 -3.50
N VAL A 141 0.24 -1.21 -2.31
CA VAL A 141 0.02 0.24 -2.16
C VAL A 141 1.34 0.98 -2.30
N SER A 142 1.51 1.59 -3.46
CA SER A 142 2.61 2.49 -3.80
C SER A 142 2.26 3.94 -3.45
N ALA A 143 2.74 4.90 -4.20
CA ALA A 143 2.42 6.32 -4.05
C ALA A 143 2.71 7.09 -5.36
N GLY A 144 2.11 8.27 -5.53
CA GLY A 144 2.38 9.13 -6.68
C GLY A 144 3.85 9.53 -6.83
N ILE A 145 4.57 9.63 -5.71
CA ILE A 145 6.02 9.93 -5.68
C ILE A 145 6.88 8.85 -6.37
N ALA A 146 6.35 7.66 -6.59
CA ALA A 146 7.06 6.58 -7.28
C ALA A 146 7.46 6.91 -8.73
N PHE A 147 6.79 7.89 -9.34
CA PHE A 147 7.03 8.24 -10.74
C PHE A 147 8.14 9.29 -10.94
N TYR A 148 8.58 9.95 -9.87
CA TYR A 148 9.62 10.98 -9.94
C TYR A 148 10.41 11.09 -8.63
N PRO A 149 11.73 11.34 -8.71
CA PRO A 149 12.54 11.57 -7.52
C PRO A 149 12.09 12.87 -6.82
N LEU A 150 11.96 12.83 -5.50
CA LEU A 150 11.55 13.97 -4.69
C LEU A 150 12.60 14.24 -3.60
N PRO A 151 13.31 15.39 -3.64
CA PRO A 151 14.20 15.79 -2.56
C PRO A 151 13.45 15.85 -1.22
N GLY A 152 14.11 15.44 -0.12
CA GLY A 152 13.48 15.37 1.21
C GLY A 152 12.63 14.11 1.45
N ALA A 153 12.38 13.30 0.42
CA ALA A 153 11.67 12.02 0.51
C ALA A 153 12.36 10.91 -0.32
N ALA A 154 13.69 10.97 -0.42
CA ALA A 154 14.48 10.14 -1.33
C ALA A 154 14.29 8.63 -1.07
N SER A 155 14.42 8.18 0.18
CA SER A 155 14.26 6.78 0.58
C SER A 155 12.84 6.27 0.31
N TYR A 156 11.84 7.04 0.73
CA TYR A 156 10.43 6.70 0.52
C TYR A 156 10.08 6.65 -0.97
N GLY A 157 10.49 7.66 -1.74
CA GLY A 157 10.26 7.67 -3.19
C GLY A 157 10.93 6.51 -3.90
N ALA A 158 12.18 6.17 -3.51
CA ALA A 158 12.89 5.03 -4.06
C ALA A 158 12.20 3.69 -3.73
N SER A 159 11.74 3.49 -2.49
CA SER A 159 11.01 2.27 -2.12
C SER A 159 9.69 2.14 -2.87
N LYS A 160 8.96 3.26 -3.11
CA LYS A 160 7.71 3.21 -3.88
C LYS A 160 7.95 3.02 -5.39
N ALA A 161 9.07 3.51 -5.93
CA ALA A 161 9.49 3.17 -7.30
C ALA A 161 9.85 1.69 -7.44
N PHE A 162 10.53 1.10 -6.44
CA PHE A 162 10.76 -0.33 -6.35
C PHE A 162 9.43 -1.11 -6.40
N VAL A 163 8.43 -0.71 -5.60
CA VAL A 163 7.10 -1.36 -5.59
C VAL A 163 6.45 -1.34 -6.97
N ASN A 164 6.49 -0.21 -7.70
CA ASN A 164 5.92 -0.14 -9.04
C ASN A 164 6.63 -1.07 -10.01
N SER A 165 7.97 -1.03 -10.05
CA SER A 165 8.78 -1.86 -10.95
C SER A 165 8.59 -3.35 -10.65
N LEU A 166 8.62 -3.74 -9.38
CA LEU A 166 8.37 -5.11 -8.94
C LEU A 166 6.99 -5.60 -9.36
N SER A 167 5.93 -4.80 -9.09
CA SER A 167 4.57 -5.20 -9.40
C SER A 167 4.33 -5.35 -10.90
N GLU A 168 4.90 -4.45 -11.70
CA GLU A 168 4.78 -4.51 -13.17
C GLU A 168 5.48 -5.77 -13.72
N ALA A 169 6.69 -6.08 -13.25
CA ALA A 169 7.42 -7.26 -13.67
C ALA A 169 6.70 -8.55 -13.27
N LEU A 170 6.25 -8.65 -12.01
CA LEU A 170 5.56 -9.84 -11.50
C LEU A 170 4.19 -10.06 -12.16
N ASP A 171 3.44 -9.02 -12.53
CA ASP A 171 2.18 -9.20 -13.25
C ASP A 171 2.38 -9.87 -14.61
N TYR A 172 3.48 -9.53 -15.31
CA TYR A 172 3.84 -10.20 -16.55
C TYR A 172 4.34 -11.64 -16.33
N GLU A 173 5.22 -11.84 -15.35
CA GLU A 173 5.83 -13.14 -15.06
C GLU A 173 4.81 -14.18 -14.57
N LEU A 174 3.85 -13.77 -13.74
CA LEU A 174 2.92 -14.69 -13.07
C LEU A 174 1.57 -14.85 -13.79
N ARG A 175 1.35 -14.15 -14.87
CA ARG A 175 0.04 -14.13 -15.59
C ARG A 175 -0.42 -15.53 -15.99
N ASP A 176 0.46 -16.33 -16.55
CA ASP A 176 0.14 -17.69 -16.99
C ASP A 176 -0.12 -18.64 -15.81
N SER A 177 0.32 -18.27 -14.61
CA SER A 177 0.02 -18.98 -13.37
C SER A 177 -1.33 -18.56 -12.74
N GLY A 178 -2.10 -17.68 -13.39
CA GLY A 178 -3.36 -17.16 -12.88
C GLY A 178 -3.23 -16.20 -11.70
N VAL A 179 -2.05 -15.61 -11.50
CA VAL A 179 -1.79 -14.62 -10.44
C VAL A 179 -1.62 -13.24 -11.06
N HIS A 180 -2.36 -12.26 -10.54
CA HIS A 180 -2.25 -10.87 -10.94
C HIS A 180 -1.61 -10.03 -9.85
N VAL A 181 -0.64 -9.20 -10.21
CA VAL A 181 0.04 -8.29 -9.28
C VAL A 181 -0.18 -6.85 -9.73
N SER A 182 -0.74 -6.03 -8.84
CA SER A 182 -1.06 -4.64 -9.14
C SER A 182 -0.42 -3.69 -8.14
N ALA A 183 0.15 -2.58 -8.62
CA ALA A 183 0.53 -1.43 -7.80
C ALA A 183 -0.49 -0.30 -7.98
N VAL A 184 -0.96 0.26 -6.87
CA VAL A 184 -1.82 1.44 -6.89
C VAL A 184 -1.10 2.63 -6.26
N CYS A 185 -1.19 3.77 -6.93
CA CYS A 185 -0.48 4.98 -6.57
C CYS A 185 -1.47 6.05 -6.10
N PRO A 186 -1.82 6.10 -4.80
CA PRO A 186 -2.62 7.18 -4.23
C PRO A 186 -1.89 8.52 -4.35
N GLY A 187 -2.67 9.60 -4.44
CA GLY A 187 -2.23 10.96 -4.18
C GLY A 187 -2.28 11.30 -2.69
N PHE A 188 -2.45 12.59 -2.39
CA PHE A 188 -2.70 13.03 -1.02
C PHE A 188 -4.02 12.42 -0.53
N THR A 189 -3.95 11.67 0.57
CA THR A 189 -5.11 11.01 1.16
C THR A 189 -5.31 11.51 2.58
N ARG A 190 -6.54 11.84 2.96
CA ARG A 190 -6.87 12.35 4.29
C ARG A 190 -6.71 11.25 5.35
N THR A 191 -5.47 11.10 5.83
CA THR A 191 -5.11 10.17 6.90
C THR A 191 -4.32 10.91 7.98
N GLY A 192 -4.04 10.27 9.11
CA GLY A 192 -3.17 10.84 10.14
C GLY A 192 -1.67 10.91 9.75
N ALA A 193 -1.28 10.38 8.59
CA ALA A 193 0.13 10.26 8.20
C ALA A 193 0.82 11.63 8.04
N GLN A 194 0.17 12.58 7.37
CA GLN A 194 0.73 13.92 7.14
C GLN A 194 1.00 14.65 8.45
N ARG A 195 0.06 14.55 9.40
CA ARG A 195 0.20 15.14 10.74
C ARG A 195 1.36 14.52 11.52
N ARG A 196 1.50 13.18 11.47
CA ARG A 196 2.61 12.47 12.12
C ARG A 196 3.98 12.86 11.55
N LEU A 197 4.03 13.19 10.26
CA LEU A 197 5.25 13.64 9.58
C LEU A 197 5.55 15.13 9.75
N GLY A 198 4.67 15.89 10.43
CA GLY A 198 4.81 17.34 10.57
C GLY A 198 4.76 18.08 9.23
N MET A 199 4.08 17.54 8.23
CA MET A 199 4.00 18.17 6.91
C MET A 199 3.06 19.37 6.95
N ASN A 200 3.52 20.50 6.42
CA ASN A 200 2.66 21.66 6.16
C ASN A 200 1.85 21.40 4.87
N VAL A 201 0.60 21.01 5.05
CA VAL A 201 -0.31 20.65 3.94
C VAL A 201 -1.54 21.58 3.86
N GLU A 202 -1.64 22.59 4.72
CA GLU A 202 -2.81 23.49 4.81
C GLU A 202 -3.03 24.30 3.52
N TRP A 203 -1.94 24.59 2.81
CA TRP A 203 -1.98 25.32 1.54
C TRP A 203 -2.42 24.48 0.34
N LEU A 204 -2.56 23.16 0.51
CA LEU A 204 -2.96 22.28 -0.58
C LEU A 204 -4.48 22.41 -0.84
N PRO A 205 -4.90 22.69 -2.09
CA PRO A 205 -6.32 22.75 -2.45
C PRO A 205 -7.02 21.41 -2.19
N ASP A 206 -8.28 21.47 -1.78
CA ASP A 206 -9.10 20.29 -1.49
C ASP A 206 -9.19 19.30 -2.67
N VAL A 207 -9.15 19.79 -3.89
CA VAL A 207 -9.16 18.96 -5.11
C VAL A 207 -7.98 17.96 -5.21
N LEU A 208 -6.90 18.19 -4.47
CA LEU A 208 -5.75 17.28 -4.41
C LEU A 208 -5.91 16.17 -3.37
N TRP A 209 -6.91 16.28 -2.51
CA TRP A 209 -7.18 15.32 -1.46
C TRP A 209 -8.19 14.27 -1.89
N THR A 210 -7.99 13.05 -1.40
CA THR A 210 -8.89 11.91 -1.62
C THR A 210 -9.18 11.26 -0.27
N GLU A 211 -10.40 10.82 -0.06
CA GLU A 211 -10.76 10.09 1.16
C GLU A 211 -10.25 8.65 1.12
N PRO A 212 -9.85 8.05 2.26
CA PRO A 212 -9.33 6.67 2.30
C PRO A 212 -10.29 5.65 1.67
N GLY A 213 -11.60 5.81 1.87
CA GLY A 213 -12.61 4.93 1.30
C GLY A 213 -12.67 4.97 -0.23
N GLU A 214 -12.46 6.15 -0.83
CA GLU A 214 -12.41 6.34 -2.28
C GLU A 214 -11.14 5.71 -2.86
N VAL A 215 -10.00 5.89 -2.16
CA VAL A 215 -8.73 5.24 -2.53
C VAL A 215 -8.88 3.73 -2.53
N ALA A 216 -9.40 3.14 -1.46
CA ALA A 216 -9.60 1.70 -1.36
C ALA A 216 -10.54 1.18 -2.47
N ALA A 217 -11.68 1.84 -2.67
CA ALA A 217 -12.63 1.44 -3.71
C ALA A 217 -12.03 1.53 -5.13
N ALA A 218 -11.27 2.59 -5.43
CA ALA A 218 -10.61 2.75 -6.73
C ALA A 218 -9.49 1.71 -6.93
N ALA A 219 -8.73 1.43 -5.88
CA ALA A 219 -7.65 0.43 -5.90
C ALA A 219 -8.19 -0.98 -6.15
N LEU A 220 -9.25 -1.38 -5.45
CA LEU A 220 -9.88 -2.68 -5.67
C LEU A 220 -10.42 -2.81 -7.11
N ARG A 221 -11.05 -1.76 -7.65
CA ARG A 221 -11.47 -1.76 -9.07
C ARG A 221 -10.29 -1.84 -10.05
N ALA A 222 -9.13 -1.28 -9.71
CA ALA A 222 -7.94 -1.39 -10.55
C ALA A 222 -7.38 -2.82 -10.56
N ALA A 223 -7.34 -3.46 -9.38
CA ALA A 223 -6.94 -4.87 -9.24
C ALA A 223 -7.89 -5.81 -10.00
N GLU A 224 -9.21 -5.58 -9.92
CA GLU A 224 -10.22 -6.32 -10.69
C GLU A 224 -10.00 -6.25 -12.21
N ARG A 225 -9.46 -5.15 -12.71
CA ARG A 225 -9.18 -4.93 -14.14
C ARG A 225 -7.81 -5.45 -14.58
N GLY A 226 -7.04 -6.05 -13.68
CA GLY A 226 -5.69 -6.55 -13.96
C GLY A 226 -4.71 -5.47 -14.45
N ARG A 227 -4.79 -4.25 -13.89
CA ARG A 227 -3.86 -3.17 -14.26
C ARG A 227 -2.59 -3.25 -13.41
N PRO A 228 -1.41 -3.47 -13.98
CA PRO A 228 -0.19 -3.68 -13.20
C PRO A 228 0.24 -2.44 -12.41
N VAL A 229 0.06 -1.23 -12.96
CA VAL A 229 0.32 0.04 -12.24
C VAL A 229 -0.79 1.05 -12.54
N SER A 230 -1.42 1.57 -11.49
CA SER A 230 -2.53 2.51 -11.61
C SER A 230 -2.37 3.73 -10.72
N SER A 231 -2.43 4.91 -11.32
CA SER A 231 -2.68 6.15 -10.58
C SER A 231 -4.19 6.29 -10.33
N LEU A 232 -4.58 6.56 -9.08
CA LEU A 232 -5.98 6.52 -8.67
C LEU A 232 -6.75 7.82 -8.92
N THR A 233 -6.05 8.92 -9.27
CA THR A 233 -6.66 10.22 -9.58
C THR A 233 -6.23 10.71 -10.96
N ARG A 234 -7.05 11.56 -11.60
CA ARG A 234 -6.70 12.19 -12.87
C ARG A 234 -5.42 13.04 -12.76
N ILE A 235 -5.29 13.80 -11.68
CA ILE A 235 -4.09 14.62 -11.42
C ILE A 235 -2.88 13.73 -11.25
N GLY A 236 -2.99 12.65 -10.47
CA GLY A 236 -1.93 11.66 -10.30
C GLY A 236 -1.54 10.99 -11.63
N ALA A 237 -2.49 10.70 -12.51
CA ALA A 237 -2.21 10.15 -13.84
C ALA A 237 -1.41 11.13 -14.71
N VAL A 238 -1.75 12.42 -14.68
CA VAL A 238 -0.97 13.47 -15.36
C VAL A 238 0.43 13.57 -14.76
N GLN A 239 0.57 13.58 -13.43
CA GLN A 239 1.88 13.61 -12.76
C GLN A 239 2.72 12.38 -13.11
N ALA A 240 2.12 11.20 -13.14
CA ALA A 240 2.77 9.96 -13.55
C ALA A 240 3.28 10.03 -15.01
N PHE A 241 2.45 10.53 -15.91
CA PHE A 241 2.83 10.74 -17.31
C PHE A 241 3.99 11.72 -17.43
N LEU A 242 3.89 12.88 -16.78
CA LEU A 242 4.95 13.90 -16.79
C LEU A 242 6.25 13.36 -16.17
N GLY A 243 6.16 12.64 -15.04
CA GLY A 243 7.32 12.05 -14.37
C GLY A 243 8.04 10.97 -15.21
N ARG A 244 7.30 10.24 -16.05
CA ARG A 244 7.85 9.22 -16.96
C ARG A 244 8.44 9.77 -18.25
N HIS A 245 7.84 10.83 -18.82
CA HIS A 245 8.14 11.26 -20.18
C HIS A 245 8.87 12.61 -20.29
N LEU A 246 8.75 13.50 -19.30
CA LEU A 246 9.46 14.76 -19.33
C LEU A 246 10.95 14.59 -18.99
N PRO A 247 11.84 15.34 -19.67
CA PRO A 247 13.25 15.38 -19.29
C PRO A 247 13.42 15.80 -17.83
N ARG A 248 14.13 14.98 -17.04
CA ARG A 248 14.30 15.18 -15.59
C ARG A 248 14.82 16.58 -15.24
N ARG A 249 15.72 17.16 -16.09
CA ARG A 249 16.24 18.52 -15.93
C ARG A 249 15.18 19.63 -15.91
N LEU A 250 14.03 19.39 -16.55
CA LEU A 250 12.92 20.34 -16.59
C LEU A 250 11.92 20.13 -15.45
N TRP A 251 11.72 18.88 -15.07
CA TRP A 251 10.71 18.49 -14.08
C TRP A 251 11.21 18.60 -12.64
N LEU A 252 12.40 18.07 -12.34
CA LEU A 252 12.96 18.02 -10.98
C LEU A 252 13.06 19.39 -10.28
N PRO A 253 13.50 20.49 -10.91
CA PRO A 253 13.54 21.78 -10.22
C PRO A 253 12.17 22.31 -9.80
N ARG A 254 11.10 21.95 -10.54
CA ARG A 254 9.72 22.33 -10.20
C ARG A 254 9.22 21.54 -9.01
N VAL A 255 9.45 20.24 -9.03
CA VAL A 255 9.09 19.32 -7.94
C VAL A 255 9.86 19.66 -6.67
N ALA A 256 11.15 19.94 -6.75
CA ALA A 256 11.97 20.36 -5.62
C ALA A 256 11.45 21.66 -4.96
N ARG A 257 11.04 22.65 -5.76
CA ARG A 257 10.44 23.89 -5.23
C ARG A 257 9.13 23.65 -4.51
N MET A 258 8.28 22.75 -5.01
CA MET A 258 7.05 22.37 -4.35
C MET A 258 7.33 21.68 -3.01
N GLN A 259 8.33 20.80 -2.97
CA GLN A 259 8.73 20.07 -1.77
C GLN A 259 9.21 21.00 -0.64
N HIS A 260 9.96 22.05 -0.96
CA HIS A 260 10.37 23.04 0.05
C HIS A 260 9.20 23.69 0.79
N ARG A 261 8.03 23.79 0.16
CA ARG A 261 6.82 24.31 0.81
C ARG A 261 6.17 23.28 1.74
N LEU A 262 6.38 21.98 1.51
CA LEU A 262 5.85 20.91 2.36
C LEU A 262 6.69 20.69 3.63
N VAL A 263 7.99 21.05 3.59
CA VAL A 263 8.96 20.81 4.69
C VAL A 263 9.13 22.02 5.60
N ARG A 264 8.85 23.23 5.12
CA ARG A 264 8.99 24.46 5.94
C ARG A 264 7.71 24.70 6.73
N PRO A 265 7.83 24.96 8.07
CA PRO A 265 6.71 25.42 8.90
C PRO A 265 6.19 26.79 8.43
#